data_a1ccff81001d72ed8c8c553734c0265f
#
_entry.id   a1ccff81001d72ed8c8c553734c0265f
#
_cell.length_a   1.000
_cell.length_b   1.000
_cell.length_c   1.000
_cell.angle_alpha   90.00
_cell.angle_beta   90.00
_cell.angle_gamma   90.00
#
_symmetry.space_group_name_H-M   'P 1'
#
loop_
_entity.id
_entity.type
_entity.pdbx_description
1 polymer ?
#
loop_
_entity_poly.entity_id
_entity_poly.type
_entity_poly.pdbx_seq_one_letter_code
_entity_poly.pdbx_strand_id
1 'polypeptide(L)'
;MAEFSPWQQRAYDQTIAALDAGRLGHGLLICGPAGLGKREVALRMATHVLTRGEPAAAQRAAQLIAAGTHPDLQLVSFIPNKSGDKLRTEIVIEQVREISQKLSLTPQYGIAQVVVVDPADAINRAACNALLKTLEEPQPGRYLWLISSDPARLPATVRSRCQRLEFKLPPREESLAWLQAQGHSEASAREALDAARGHPGLADDWLRNDGLALRRQVASDLEALVAGRSGAVELAQRWTADEHAALRLRHAADLALAQATGGGLTDPERLHKLGAWFDAANRTRDLLRTTVRADLAVVELLLAWNKVNERHAKGNRA
;
A
#
# COMPACT_ATOMS: atom_id res chain seq x y z
N MET A 1 18.42 13.55 -0.38
CA MET A 1 17.41 12.48 -0.60
C MET A 1 17.96 11.21 0.03
N ALA A 2 17.11 10.41 0.69
CA ALA A 2 17.53 9.14 1.26
C ALA A 2 18.11 8.20 0.19
N GLU A 3 19.03 7.33 0.58
CA GLU A 3 19.58 6.29 -0.28
C GLU A 3 18.49 5.27 -0.63
N PHE A 4 18.48 4.80 -1.87
CA PHE A 4 17.52 3.79 -2.30
C PHE A 4 17.81 2.43 -1.65
N SER A 5 16.76 1.70 -1.28
CA SER A 5 16.88 0.27 -1.05
C SER A 5 17.28 -0.46 -2.36
N PRO A 6 17.88 -1.66 -2.28
CA PRO A 6 18.32 -2.37 -3.48
C PRO A 6 17.23 -2.59 -4.53
N TRP A 7 16.00 -2.90 -4.10
CA TRP A 7 14.87 -3.09 -5.02
C TRP A 7 14.39 -1.78 -5.67
N GLN A 8 14.48 -0.65 -4.94
CA GLN A 8 14.18 0.67 -5.49
C GLN A 8 15.24 1.07 -6.53
N GLN A 9 16.52 0.81 -6.22
CA GLN A 9 17.61 1.09 -7.15
C GLN A 9 17.45 0.29 -8.44
N ARG A 10 17.17 -1.01 -8.36
CA ARG A 10 16.91 -1.84 -9.56
C ARG A 10 15.75 -1.31 -10.40
N ALA A 11 14.64 -0.93 -9.75
CA ALA A 11 13.47 -0.38 -10.45
C ALA A 11 13.79 0.96 -11.12
N TYR A 12 14.55 1.81 -10.45
CA TYR A 12 15.03 3.09 -10.99
C TYR A 12 15.94 2.87 -12.21
N ASP A 13 17.00 2.08 -12.06
CA ASP A 13 17.98 1.83 -13.12
C ASP A 13 17.33 1.23 -14.37
N GLN A 14 16.46 0.24 -14.19
CA GLN A 14 15.70 -0.37 -15.27
C GLN A 14 14.86 0.67 -16.03
N THR A 15 14.23 1.57 -15.30
CA THR A 15 13.33 2.58 -15.91
C THR A 15 14.13 3.68 -16.61
N ILE A 16 15.23 4.14 -16.01
CA ILE A 16 16.10 5.14 -16.63
C ILE A 16 16.76 4.57 -17.90
N ALA A 17 17.25 3.33 -17.87
CA ALA A 17 17.77 2.68 -19.06
C ALA A 17 16.73 2.57 -20.19
N ALA A 18 15.47 2.33 -19.86
CA ALA A 18 14.38 2.32 -20.83
C ALA A 18 14.07 3.72 -21.37
N LEU A 19 14.12 4.75 -20.51
CA LEU A 19 13.94 6.15 -20.88
C LEU A 19 15.04 6.62 -21.85
N ASP A 20 16.29 6.40 -21.50
CA ASP A 20 17.46 6.82 -22.28
C ASP A 20 17.51 6.12 -23.64
N ALA A 21 17.01 4.90 -23.71
CA ALA A 21 16.82 4.15 -24.96
C ALA A 21 15.56 4.54 -25.77
N GLY A 22 14.81 5.55 -25.31
CA GLY A 22 13.55 5.99 -25.96
C GLY A 22 12.43 4.95 -25.94
N ARG A 23 12.52 3.95 -25.04
CA ARG A 23 11.54 2.85 -24.91
C ARG A 23 10.53 3.04 -23.78
N LEU A 24 10.70 4.06 -22.95
CA LEU A 24 9.74 4.37 -21.91
C LEU A 24 8.55 5.14 -22.51
N GLY A 25 7.36 4.56 -22.38
CA GLY A 25 6.12 5.23 -22.78
C GLY A 25 5.78 6.43 -21.89
N HIS A 26 4.92 7.31 -22.37
CA HIS A 26 4.42 8.45 -21.61
C HIS A 26 3.55 8.05 -20.43
N GLY A 27 2.75 6.97 -20.54
CA GLY A 27 1.93 6.38 -19.49
C GLY A 27 2.66 5.25 -18.79
N LEU A 28 2.91 5.39 -17.47
CA LEU A 28 3.58 4.37 -16.67
C LEU A 28 2.68 3.99 -15.49
N LEU A 29 2.46 2.68 -15.29
CA LEU A 29 1.81 2.11 -14.12
C LEU A 29 2.86 1.49 -13.20
N ILE A 30 3.19 2.19 -12.12
CA ILE A 30 4.11 1.74 -11.07
C ILE A 30 3.29 0.98 -10.04
N CYS A 31 3.33 -0.34 -10.07
CA CYS A 31 2.44 -1.19 -9.27
C CYS A 31 3.20 -2.19 -8.40
N GLY A 32 2.50 -2.71 -7.38
CA GLY A 32 3.03 -3.68 -6.42
C GLY A 32 2.72 -3.30 -4.97
N PRO A 33 3.13 -4.11 -3.98
CA PRO A 33 2.79 -3.91 -2.58
C PRO A 33 3.05 -2.49 -2.08
N ALA A 34 2.18 -1.97 -1.20
CA ALA A 34 2.36 -0.67 -0.56
C ALA A 34 3.62 -0.69 0.33
N GLY A 35 4.27 0.46 0.57
CA GLY A 35 5.42 0.55 1.48
C GLY A 35 6.75 0.08 0.89
N LEU A 36 6.85 -0.17 -0.42
CA LEU A 36 8.12 -0.50 -1.09
C LEU A 36 8.83 0.71 -1.72
N GLY A 37 8.35 1.93 -1.45
CA GLY A 37 9.00 3.16 -1.90
C GLY A 37 8.74 3.51 -3.37
N LYS A 38 7.59 3.10 -3.92
CA LYS A 38 7.19 3.42 -5.31
C LYS A 38 7.17 4.91 -5.60
N ARG A 39 6.69 5.74 -4.64
CA ARG A 39 6.64 7.20 -4.77
C ARG A 39 8.03 7.81 -4.85
N GLU A 40 8.95 7.37 -4.01
CA GLU A 40 10.33 7.86 -3.97
C GLU A 40 11.03 7.58 -5.30
N VAL A 41 10.83 6.38 -5.86
CA VAL A 41 11.37 6.04 -7.19
C VAL A 41 10.74 6.91 -8.26
N ALA A 42 9.41 7.10 -8.27
CA ALA A 42 8.72 7.95 -9.22
C ALA A 42 9.22 9.40 -9.17
N LEU A 43 9.40 9.97 -7.97
CA LEU A 43 9.90 11.35 -7.82
C LEU A 43 11.35 11.50 -8.28
N ARG A 44 12.21 10.50 -8.05
CA ARG A 44 13.59 10.53 -8.54
C ARG A 44 13.66 10.35 -10.06
N MET A 45 12.82 9.50 -10.63
CA MET A 45 12.65 9.39 -12.08
C MET A 45 12.15 10.72 -12.67
N ALA A 46 11.20 11.40 -12.00
CA ALA A 46 10.73 12.71 -12.43
C ALA A 46 11.86 13.73 -12.43
N THR A 47 12.71 13.73 -11.38
CA THR A 47 13.91 14.59 -11.34
C THR A 47 14.79 14.35 -12.58
N HIS A 48 15.07 13.10 -12.91
CA HIS A 48 15.91 12.74 -14.06
C HIS A 48 15.29 13.23 -15.38
N VAL A 49 14.00 12.98 -15.59
CA VAL A 49 13.27 13.42 -16.79
C VAL A 49 13.28 14.95 -16.93
N LEU A 50 12.98 15.67 -15.85
CA LEU A 50 12.86 17.13 -15.84
C LEU A 50 14.21 17.85 -16.03
N THR A 51 15.31 17.16 -15.76
CA THR A 51 16.68 17.72 -15.88
C THR A 51 17.50 17.09 -17.01
N ARG A 52 16.93 16.15 -17.76
CA ARG A 52 17.65 15.32 -18.74
C ARG A 52 18.88 14.62 -18.15
N GLY A 53 18.86 14.34 -16.85
CA GLY A 53 19.99 13.73 -16.15
C GLY A 53 21.14 14.68 -15.81
N GLU A 54 21.04 15.99 -16.08
CA GLU A 54 22.10 16.95 -15.75
C GLU A 54 22.28 17.09 -14.23
N PRO A 55 23.46 16.77 -13.66
CA PRO A 55 23.65 16.78 -12.22
C PRO A 55 23.44 18.14 -11.54
N ALA A 56 23.85 19.24 -12.20
CA ALA A 56 23.72 20.60 -11.68
C ALA A 56 22.25 21.04 -11.58
N ALA A 57 21.42 20.69 -12.56
CA ALA A 57 19.99 20.95 -12.56
C ALA A 57 19.23 20.01 -11.60
N ALA A 58 19.71 18.77 -11.44
CA ALA A 58 19.05 17.74 -10.65
C ALA A 58 18.94 18.11 -9.16
N GLN A 59 19.97 18.74 -8.58
CA GLN A 59 19.91 19.15 -7.16
C GLN A 59 18.82 20.20 -6.94
N ARG A 60 18.73 21.22 -7.79
CA ARG A 60 17.69 22.26 -7.70
C ARG A 60 16.31 21.68 -7.94
N ALA A 61 16.13 20.85 -8.96
CA ALA A 61 14.87 20.19 -9.23
C ALA A 61 14.43 19.32 -8.05
N ALA A 62 15.34 18.54 -7.45
CA ALA A 62 15.05 17.73 -6.28
C ALA A 62 14.61 18.55 -5.08
N GLN A 63 15.17 19.73 -4.85
CA GLN A 63 14.74 20.65 -3.78
C GLN A 63 13.32 21.17 -4.04
N LEU A 64 13.02 21.60 -5.26
CA LEU A 64 11.68 22.07 -5.65
C LEU A 64 10.64 20.95 -5.57
N ILE A 65 11.01 19.74 -5.96
CA ILE A 65 10.15 18.55 -5.87
C ILE A 65 9.87 18.20 -4.39
N ALA A 66 10.87 18.22 -3.54
CA ALA A 66 10.72 17.97 -2.11
C ALA A 66 9.82 19.01 -1.43
N ALA A 67 9.91 20.27 -1.87
CA ALA A 67 9.04 21.37 -1.42
C ALA A 67 7.64 21.34 -2.04
N GLY A 68 7.36 20.44 -3.02
CA GLY A 68 6.08 20.39 -3.74
C GLY A 68 5.82 21.59 -4.67
N THR A 69 6.88 22.32 -5.06
CA THR A 69 6.77 23.58 -5.80
C THR A 69 7.37 23.55 -7.20
N HIS A 70 7.79 22.38 -7.70
CA HIS A 70 8.33 22.26 -9.05
C HIS A 70 7.22 22.51 -10.09
N PRO A 71 7.35 23.53 -10.97
CA PRO A 71 6.26 23.92 -11.88
C PRO A 71 5.87 22.83 -12.89
N ASP A 72 6.83 22.03 -13.34
CA ASP A 72 6.62 20.98 -14.34
C ASP A 72 6.39 19.59 -13.73
N LEU A 73 6.26 19.50 -12.40
CA LEU A 73 5.81 18.28 -11.69
C LEU A 73 4.48 18.54 -10.98
N GLN A 74 3.53 17.65 -11.16
CA GLN A 74 2.32 17.61 -10.36
C GLN A 74 2.17 16.27 -9.64
N LEU A 75 2.06 16.30 -8.32
CA LEU A 75 1.67 15.14 -7.53
C LEU A 75 0.18 15.27 -7.21
N VAL A 76 -0.61 14.29 -7.67
CA VAL A 76 -2.06 14.23 -7.43
C VAL A 76 -2.34 13.15 -6.41
N SER A 77 -2.98 13.53 -5.33
CA SER A 77 -3.33 12.65 -4.22
C SER A 77 -4.69 13.05 -3.64
N PHE A 78 -5.06 12.49 -2.50
CA PHE A 78 -6.27 12.87 -1.79
C PHE A 78 -6.24 14.36 -1.42
N ILE A 79 -7.36 15.03 -1.65
CA ILE A 79 -7.59 16.43 -1.26
C ILE A 79 -8.60 16.49 -0.11
N PRO A 80 -8.64 17.58 0.66
CA PRO A 80 -9.68 17.79 1.66
C PRO A 80 -11.09 17.70 1.05
N ASN A 81 -12.03 17.20 1.84
CA ASN A 81 -13.44 17.25 1.48
C ASN A 81 -13.96 18.71 1.51
N LYS A 82 -15.23 18.91 1.15
CA LYS A 82 -15.82 20.26 1.08
C LYS A 82 -15.85 21.00 2.43
N SER A 83 -15.89 20.27 3.55
CA SER A 83 -15.85 20.83 4.90
C SER A 83 -14.41 21.09 5.38
N GLY A 84 -13.40 20.53 4.73
CA GLY A 84 -11.98 20.71 5.09
C GLY A 84 -11.50 19.89 6.28
N ASP A 85 -12.37 19.09 6.91
CA ASP A 85 -12.11 18.32 8.13
C ASP A 85 -11.48 16.96 7.89
N LYS A 86 -11.66 16.39 6.69
CA LYS A 86 -11.13 15.07 6.31
C LYS A 86 -10.64 15.05 4.88
N LEU A 87 -9.66 14.20 4.60
CA LEU A 87 -9.28 13.90 3.23
C LEU A 87 -10.38 13.08 2.55
N ARG A 88 -10.60 13.31 1.26
CA ARG A 88 -11.44 12.44 0.43
C ARG A 88 -10.80 11.05 0.35
N THR A 89 -11.62 10.05 0.11
CA THR A 89 -11.18 8.66 -0.08
C THR A 89 -11.00 8.30 -1.56
N GLU A 90 -11.32 9.24 -2.46
CA GLU A 90 -11.25 9.06 -3.91
C GLU A 90 -10.61 10.27 -4.59
N ILE A 91 -9.94 10.00 -5.71
CA ILE A 91 -9.48 11.02 -6.66
C ILE A 91 -10.61 11.21 -7.67
N VAL A 92 -11.08 12.46 -7.78
CA VAL A 92 -12.29 12.82 -8.51
C VAL A 92 -11.96 13.42 -9.89
N ILE A 93 -12.99 13.51 -10.74
CA ILE A 93 -12.86 13.94 -12.14
C ILE A 93 -12.30 15.36 -12.27
N GLU A 94 -12.57 16.25 -11.33
CA GLU A 94 -12.06 17.61 -11.32
C GLU A 94 -10.53 17.64 -11.30
N GLN A 95 -9.92 16.80 -10.41
CA GLN A 95 -8.46 16.68 -10.33
C GLN A 95 -7.87 16.12 -11.64
N VAL A 96 -8.57 15.20 -12.29
CA VAL A 96 -8.13 14.64 -13.58
C VAL A 96 -8.22 15.66 -14.71
N ARG A 97 -9.24 16.53 -14.71
CA ARG A 97 -9.33 17.64 -15.67
C ARG A 97 -8.18 18.62 -15.51
N GLU A 98 -7.76 18.92 -14.28
CA GLU A 98 -6.58 19.73 -13.99
C GLU A 98 -5.30 19.08 -14.54
N ILE A 99 -5.16 17.75 -14.42
CA ILE A 99 -4.06 17.00 -15.04
C ILE A 99 -4.02 17.24 -16.53
N SER A 100 -5.15 17.05 -17.23
CA SER A 100 -5.24 17.18 -18.68
C SER A 100 -4.94 18.61 -19.13
N GLN A 101 -5.43 19.62 -18.41
CA GLN A 101 -5.11 21.02 -18.66
C GLN A 101 -3.62 21.28 -18.51
N LYS A 102 -3.01 20.82 -17.41
CA LYS A 102 -1.58 21.02 -17.15
C LYS A 102 -0.72 20.39 -18.24
N LEU A 103 -1.00 19.15 -18.62
CA LEU A 103 -0.26 18.43 -19.64
C LEU A 103 -0.43 19.02 -21.06
N SER A 104 -1.44 19.88 -21.29
CA SER A 104 -1.61 20.62 -22.54
C SER A 104 -0.79 21.90 -22.61
N LEU A 105 -0.28 22.40 -21.50
CA LEU A 105 0.55 23.60 -21.45
C LEU A 105 2.01 23.29 -21.82
N THR A 106 2.75 24.34 -22.20
CA THR A 106 4.20 24.24 -22.42
C THR A 106 4.94 24.13 -21.07
N PRO A 107 5.94 23.24 -20.94
CA PRO A 107 6.76 23.17 -19.73
C PRO A 107 7.42 24.51 -19.44
N GLN A 108 7.49 24.90 -18.18
CA GLN A 108 8.12 26.18 -17.80
C GLN A 108 9.66 26.15 -17.99
N TYR A 109 10.28 24.98 -17.74
CA TYR A 109 11.71 24.78 -18.01
C TYR A 109 12.00 24.23 -19.42
N GLY A 110 10.96 24.07 -20.28
CA GLY A 110 11.10 23.74 -21.69
C GLY A 110 11.46 22.30 -22.04
N ILE A 111 11.59 21.41 -21.04
CA ILE A 111 12.06 20.03 -21.24
C ILE A 111 10.91 19.03 -21.28
N ALA A 112 10.24 18.88 -20.16
CA ALA A 112 9.17 17.90 -19.98
C ALA A 112 8.21 18.32 -18.88
N GLN A 113 7.04 17.66 -18.83
CA GLN A 113 6.13 17.72 -17.70
C GLN A 113 5.84 16.30 -17.20
N VAL A 114 5.76 16.15 -15.90
CA VAL A 114 5.46 14.87 -15.23
C VAL A 114 4.27 15.06 -14.32
N VAL A 115 3.29 14.18 -14.43
CA VAL A 115 2.19 14.07 -13.47
C VAL A 115 2.27 12.70 -12.82
N VAL A 116 2.30 12.68 -11.49
CA VAL A 116 2.27 11.46 -10.69
C VAL A 116 0.95 11.40 -9.94
N VAL A 117 0.18 10.34 -10.12
CA VAL A 117 -1.07 10.09 -9.39
C VAL A 117 -0.85 9.00 -8.36
N ASP A 118 -1.00 9.31 -7.06
CA ASP A 118 -0.74 8.39 -5.96
C ASP A 118 -1.70 8.63 -4.78
N PRO A 119 -2.60 7.67 -4.48
CA PRO A 119 -2.74 6.34 -5.08
C PRO A 119 -3.68 6.33 -6.30
N ALA A 120 -3.26 5.72 -7.40
CA ALA A 120 -4.07 5.63 -8.62
C ALA A 120 -5.27 4.68 -8.48
N ASP A 121 -5.18 3.66 -7.64
CA ASP A 121 -6.30 2.75 -7.33
C ASP A 121 -7.46 3.41 -6.57
N ALA A 122 -7.29 4.66 -6.14
CA ALA A 122 -8.36 5.48 -5.58
C ALA A 122 -9.05 6.41 -6.61
N ILE A 123 -8.66 6.36 -7.88
CA ILE A 123 -9.32 7.13 -8.94
C ILE A 123 -10.72 6.54 -9.18
N ASN A 124 -11.76 7.35 -9.09
CA ASN A 124 -13.12 6.89 -9.34
C ASN A 124 -13.36 6.63 -10.85
N ARG A 125 -14.44 5.92 -11.17
CA ARG A 125 -14.72 5.47 -12.54
C ARG A 125 -14.85 6.61 -13.54
N ALA A 126 -15.48 7.71 -13.16
CA ALA A 126 -15.64 8.87 -14.02
C ALA A 126 -14.29 9.55 -14.34
N ALA A 127 -13.44 9.67 -13.31
CA ALA A 127 -12.09 10.19 -13.44
C ALA A 127 -11.18 9.26 -14.28
N CYS A 128 -11.29 7.94 -14.14
CA CYS A 128 -10.59 6.98 -14.98
C CYS A 128 -10.92 7.18 -16.48
N ASN A 129 -12.20 7.38 -16.81
CA ASN A 129 -12.61 7.62 -18.20
C ASN A 129 -12.04 8.93 -18.74
N ALA A 130 -11.95 9.98 -17.92
CA ALA A 130 -11.36 11.26 -18.33
C ALA A 130 -9.84 11.15 -18.60
N LEU A 131 -9.12 10.22 -17.94
CA LEU A 131 -7.70 9.98 -18.19
C LEU A 131 -7.42 9.32 -19.54
N LEU A 132 -8.39 8.59 -20.12
CA LEU A 132 -8.18 7.82 -21.34
C LEU A 132 -7.69 8.69 -22.50
N LYS A 133 -8.27 9.88 -22.69
CA LYS A 133 -7.85 10.80 -23.74
C LYS A 133 -6.37 11.21 -23.58
N THR A 134 -5.93 11.51 -22.37
CA THR A 134 -4.55 11.89 -22.08
C THR A 134 -3.58 10.72 -22.32
N LEU A 135 -4.03 9.48 -22.09
CA LEU A 135 -3.24 8.28 -22.33
C LEU A 135 -3.20 7.86 -23.80
N GLU A 136 -4.21 8.23 -24.60
CA GLU A 136 -4.30 7.88 -26.03
C GLU A 136 -3.58 8.87 -26.93
N GLU A 137 -3.60 10.17 -26.57
CA GLU A 137 -3.07 11.27 -27.37
C GLU A 137 -1.98 12.04 -26.60
N PRO A 138 -0.84 11.40 -26.29
CA PRO A 138 0.21 12.05 -25.50
C PRO A 138 0.92 13.13 -26.31
N GLN A 139 1.13 14.27 -25.67
CA GLN A 139 2.01 15.30 -26.23
C GLN A 139 3.49 14.92 -25.98
N PRO A 140 4.41 15.23 -26.88
CA PRO A 140 5.83 14.97 -26.67
C PRO A 140 6.36 15.59 -25.36
N GLY A 141 7.18 14.85 -24.62
CA GLY A 141 7.71 15.29 -23.32
C GLY A 141 6.68 15.37 -22.18
N ARG A 142 5.53 14.74 -22.32
CA ARG A 142 4.48 14.67 -21.30
C ARG A 142 4.40 13.27 -20.74
N TYR A 143 4.48 13.15 -19.41
CA TYR A 143 4.49 11.86 -18.72
C TYR A 143 3.36 11.81 -17.70
N LEU A 144 2.60 10.72 -17.70
CA LEU A 144 1.55 10.43 -16.75
C LEU A 144 1.86 9.10 -16.06
N TRP A 145 2.22 9.17 -14.77
CA TRP A 145 2.62 8.01 -13.98
C TRP A 145 1.58 7.72 -12.90
N LEU A 146 1.12 6.50 -12.85
CA LEU A 146 0.08 6.01 -11.96
C LEU A 146 0.72 5.06 -10.93
N ILE A 147 0.66 5.40 -9.64
CA ILE A 147 1.17 4.56 -8.57
C ILE A 147 0.00 3.81 -7.95
N SER A 148 0.06 2.48 -7.97
CA SER A 148 -1.02 1.64 -7.44
C SER A 148 -0.49 0.50 -6.58
N SER A 149 -1.19 0.21 -5.49
CA SER A 149 -0.95 -0.99 -4.67
C SER A 149 -1.91 -2.13 -5.03
N ASP A 150 -3.01 -1.80 -5.67
CA ASP A 150 -3.99 -2.74 -6.20
C ASP A 150 -4.39 -2.35 -7.63
N PRO A 151 -3.57 -2.73 -8.63
CA PRO A 151 -3.83 -2.37 -10.02
C PRO A 151 -5.11 -3.01 -10.59
N ALA A 152 -5.67 -4.03 -9.93
CA ALA A 152 -6.93 -4.65 -10.37
C ALA A 152 -8.13 -3.69 -10.22
N ARG A 153 -8.06 -2.71 -9.33
CA ARG A 153 -9.08 -1.67 -9.16
C ARG A 153 -9.12 -0.67 -10.33
N LEU A 154 -8.03 -0.53 -11.07
CA LEU A 154 -8.02 0.29 -12.28
C LEU A 154 -8.71 -0.45 -13.43
N PRO A 155 -9.55 0.23 -14.25
CA PRO A 155 -10.14 -0.36 -15.44
C PRO A 155 -9.10 -0.93 -16.39
N ALA A 156 -9.42 -2.04 -17.06
CA ALA A 156 -8.53 -2.66 -18.05
C ALA A 156 -8.12 -1.68 -19.15
N THR A 157 -9.02 -0.76 -19.52
CA THR A 157 -8.78 0.29 -20.51
C THR A 157 -7.65 1.26 -20.13
N VAL A 158 -7.51 1.59 -18.85
CA VAL A 158 -6.38 2.41 -18.34
C VAL A 158 -5.11 1.55 -18.28
N ARG A 159 -5.22 0.34 -17.73
CA ARG A 159 -4.06 -0.56 -17.57
C ARG A 159 -3.40 -0.96 -18.89
N SER A 160 -4.19 -1.13 -19.94
CA SER A 160 -3.68 -1.53 -21.27
C SER A 160 -2.91 -0.43 -21.99
N ARG A 161 -3.07 0.84 -21.58
CA ARG A 161 -2.41 2.01 -22.16
C ARG A 161 -1.17 2.46 -21.38
N CYS A 162 -0.89 1.81 -20.27
CA CYS A 162 0.28 2.10 -19.45
C CYS A 162 1.32 0.98 -19.56
N GLN A 163 2.56 1.37 -19.73
CA GLN A 163 3.68 0.45 -19.52
C GLN A 163 3.76 0.12 -18.02
N ARG A 164 4.12 -1.12 -17.67
CA ARG A 164 4.18 -1.55 -16.27
C ARG A 164 5.60 -1.53 -15.73
N LEU A 165 5.74 -0.92 -14.56
CA LEU A 165 6.89 -1.08 -13.67
C LEU A 165 6.39 -1.79 -12.40
N GLU A 166 6.72 -3.08 -12.26
CA GLU A 166 6.22 -3.90 -11.17
C GLU A 166 7.24 -4.01 -10.05
N PHE A 167 6.84 -3.56 -8.86
CA PHE A 167 7.57 -3.79 -7.62
C PHE A 167 7.15 -5.14 -7.04
N LYS A 168 8.14 -6.00 -6.83
CA LYS A 168 7.96 -7.28 -6.15
C LYS A 168 8.60 -7.24 -4.77
N LEU A 169 8.13 -8.09 -3.87
CA LEU A 169 8.81 -8.28 -2.60
C LEU A 169 10.25 -8.75 -2.86
N PRO A 170 11.25 -8.12 -2.25
CA PRO A 170 12.63 -8.54 -2.41
C PRO A 170 12.88 -9.89 -1.73
N PRO A 171 13.97 -10.60 -2.07
CA PRO A 171 14.38 -11.79 -1.37
C PRO A 171 14.51 -11.56 0.13
N ARG A 172 14.27 -12.62 0.93
CA ARG A 172 14.31 -12.56 2.39
C ARG A 172 15.64 -12.01 2.94
N GLU A 173 16.74 -12.45 2.39
CA GLU A 173 18.08 -12.03 2.81
C GLU A 173 18.32 -10.55 2.55
N GLU A 174 17.91 -10.05 1.39
CA GLU A 174 17.98 -8.63 1.03
C GLU A 174 17.09 -7.79 1.96
N SER A 175 15.89 -8.28 2.26
CA SER A 175 14.95 -7.63 3.20
C SER A 175 15.53 -7.52 4.61
N LEU A 176 16.17 -8.60 5.12
CA LEU A 176 16.81 -8.61 6.43
C LEU A 176 18.01 -7.67 6.48
N ALA A 177 18.88 -7.72 5.48
CA ALA A 177 20.03 -6.82 5.40
C ALA A 177 19.61 -5.35 5.38
N TRP A 178 18.54 -5.03 4.63
CA TRP A 178 18.00 -3.68 4.61
C TRP A 178 17.41 -3.26 5.96
N LEU A 179 16.65 -4.12 6.65
CA LEU A 179 16.10 -3.82 7.98
C LEU A 179 17.23 -3.59 9.01
N GLN A 180 18.31 -4.37 8.95
CA GLN A 180 19.47 -4.15 9.80
C GLN A 180 20.15 -2.82 9.51
N ALA A 181 20.27 -2.43 8.23
CA ALA A 181 20.79 -1.12 7.82
C ALA A 181 19.88 0.05 8.29
N GLN A 182 18.58 -0.20 8.53
CA GLN A 182 17.67 0.77 9.17
C GLN A 182 17.86 0.88 10.70
N GLY A 183 18.78 0.11 11.29
CA GLY A 183 19.10 0.14 12.72
C GLY A 183 18.36 -0.89 13.57
N HIS A 184 17.63 -1.83 12.98
CA HIS A 184 16.93 -2.87 13.72
C HIS A 184 17.87 -4.05 14.05
N SER A 185 17.66 -4.66 15.24
CA SER A 185 18.41 -5.86 15.59
C SER A 185 18.03 -7.03 14.68
N GLU A 186 18.95 -7.99 14.49
CA GLU A 186 18.69 -9.17 13.66
C GLU A 186 17.46 -9.96 14.15
N ALA A 187 17.32 -10.14 15.45
CA ALA A 187 16.18 -10.86 16.03
C ALA A 187 14.85 -10.16 15.77
N SER A 188 14.79 -8.84 16.01
CA SER A 188 13.58 -8.04 15.75
C SER A 188 13.25 -7.97 14.27
N ALA A 189 14.26 -7.82 13.41
CA ALA A 189 14.08 -7.79 11.95
C ALA A 189 13.53 -9.11 11.42
N ARG A 190 14.02 -10.25 11.91
CA ARG A 190 13.49 -11.58 11.55
C ARG A 190 12.05 -11.75 12.00
N GLU A 191 11.73 -11.45 13.27
CA GLU A 191 10.36 -11.53 13.79
C GLU A 191 9.39 -10.66 12.99
N ALA A 192 9.77 -9.40 12.75
CA ALA A 192 8.94 -8.46 11.99
C ALA A 192 8.74 -8.89 10.54
N LEU A 193 9.81 -9.35 9.88
CA LEU A 193 9.75 -9.78 8.49
C LEU A 193 8.89 -11.04 8.33
N ASP A 194 8.98 -11.99 9.26
CA ASP A 194 8.12 -13.17 9.27
C ASP A 194 6.66 -12.80 9.51
N ALA A 195 6.39 -11.92 10.48
CA ALA A 195 5.07 -11.39 10.74
C ALA A 195 4.50 -10.61 9.53
N ALA A 196 5.35 -9.88 8.81
CA ALA A 196 5.02 -9.13 7.61
C ALA A 196 5.06 -9.98 6.32
N ARG A 197 5.28 -11.29 6.42
CA ARG A 197 5.35 -12.23 5.28
C ARG A 197 6.35 -11.81 4.20
N GLY A 198 7.54 -11.44 4.62
CA GLY A 198 8.61 -11.04 3.73
C GLY A 198 8.50 -9.60 3.18
N HIS A 199 7.60 -8.78 3.73
CA HIS A 199 7.42 -7.40 3.31
C HIS A 199 8.27 -6.43 4.13
N PRO A 200 9.44 -5.94 3.63
CA PRO A 200 10.38 -5.17 4.44
C PRO A 200 9.84 -3.82 4.90
N GLY A 201 9.15 -3.09 4.03
CA GLY A 201 8.61 -1.78 4.40
C GLY A 201 7.52 -1.86 5.46
N LEU A 202 6.73 -2.93 5.47
CA LEU A 202 5.75 -3.18 6.52
C LEU A 202 6.41 -3.62 7.82
N ALA A 203 7.46 -4.45 7.73
CA ALA A 203 8.25 -4.86 8.88
C ALA A 203 8.92 -3.67 9.57
N ASP A 204 9.52 -2.77 8.80
CA ASP A 204 10.12 -1.52 9.30
C ASP A 204 9.07 -0.63 10.00
N ASP A 205 7.91 -0.44 9.37
CA ASP A 205 6.81 0.32 9.96
C ASP A 205 6.37 -0.26 11.30
N TRP A 206 6.21 -1.58 11.41
CA TRP A 206 5.82 -2.23 12.65
C TRP A 206 6.91 -2.20 13.74
N LEU A 207 8.18 -2.15 13.34
CA LEU A 207 9.28 -1.99 14.28
C LEU A 207 9.39 -0.57 14.84
N ARG A 208 9.04 0.44 14.02
CA ARG A 208 9.08 1.85 14.43
C ARG A 208 7.85 2.31 15.22
N ASN A 209 6.68 1.73 14.91
CA ASN A 209 5.37 2.20 15.38
C ASN A 209 4.65 1.15 16.25
N ASP A 210 5.40 0.35 17.01
CA ASP A 210 4.87 -0.65 17.95
C ASP A 210 3.89 -1.69 17.37
N GLY A 211 3.87 -1.84 16.04
CA GLY A 211 2.96 -2.76 15.36
C GLY A 211 3.16 -4.22 15.76
N LEU A 212 4.39 -4.63 16.12
CA LEU A 212 4.66 -5.97 16.64
C LEU A 212 4.09 -6.18 18.06
N ALA A 213 4.17 -5.17 18.92
CA ALA A 213 3.56 -5.22 20.24
C ALA A 213 2.03 -5.37 20.11
N LEU A 214 1.43 -4.60 19.21
CA LEU A 214 0.01 -4.70 18.86
C LEU A 214 -0.35 -6.11 18.35
N ARG A 215 0.48 -6.71 17.49
CA ARG A 215 0.28 -8.09 17.00
C ARG A 215 0.27 -9.10 18.13
N ARG A 216 1.22 -9.00 19.09
CA ARG A 216 1.28 -9.88 20.26
C ARG A 216 0.03 -9.70 21.14
N GLN A 217 -0.43 -8.45 21.31
CA GLN A 217 -1.66 -8.16 22.03
C GLN A 217 -2.88 -8.81 21.36
N VAL A 218 -3.01 -8.68 20.03
CA VAL A 218 -4.10 -9.30 19.26
C VAL A 218 -4.08 -10.83 19.42
N ALA A 219 -2.89 -11.46 19.38
CA ALA A 219 -2.77 -12.90 19.61
C ALA A 219 -3.27 -13.30 21.00
N SER A 220 -2.82 -12.58 22.04
CA SER A 220 -3.27 -12.80 23.43
C SER A 220 -4.78 -12.56 23.61
N ASP A 221 -5.32 -11.55 22.95
CA ASP A 221 -6.75 -11.24 22.97
C ASP A 221 -7.59 -12.36 22.35
N LEU A 222 -7.17 -12.90 21.22
CA LEU A 222 -7.84 -14.03 20.57
C LEU A 222 -7.76 -15.32 21.38
N GLU A 223 -6.64 -15.56 22.05
CA GLU A 223 -6.49 -16.68 23.00
C GLU A 223 -7.39 -16.51 24.24
N ALA A 224 -7.45 -15.31 24.80
CA ALA A 224 -8.31 -14.99 25.94
C ALA A 224 -9.79 -15.16 25.61
N LEU A 225 -10.18 -14.78 24.39
CA LEU A 225 -11.54 -14.95 23.87
C LEU A 225 -11.93 -16.43 23.77
N VAL A 226 -11.08 -17.27 23.19
CA VAL A 226 -11.30 -18.74 23.09
C VAL A 226 -11.35 -19.39 24.48
N ALA A 227 -10.53 -18.92 25.42
CA ALA A 227 -10.51 -19.41 26.80
C ALA A 227 -11.69 -18.90 27.66
N GLY A 228 -12.58 -18.05 27.10
CA GLY A 228 -13.71 -17.46 27.83
C GLY A 228 -13.31 -16.42 28.88
N ARG A 229 -12.05 -15.91 28.84
CA ARG A 229 -11.54 -14.89 29.77
C ARG A 229 -11.89 -13.46 29.37
N SER A 230 -12.31 -13.25 28.13
CA SER A 230 -12.78 -11.96 27.59
C SER A 230 -14.04 -12.17 26.79
N GLY A 231 -14.99 -11.22 26.86
CA GLY A 231 -16.20 -11.20 26.05
C GLY A 231 -15.97 -10.59 24.68
N ALA A 232 -16.65 -11.10 23.64
CA ALA A 232 -16.51 -10.58 22.27
C ALA A 232 -16.93 -9.10 22.17
N VAL A 233 -17.92 -8.64 22.93
CA VAL A 233 -18.40 -7.25 22.93
C VAL A 233 -17.35 -6.31 23.51
N GLU A 234 -16.83 -6.65 24.71
CA GLU A 234 -15.77 -5.88 25.37
C GLU A 234 -14.52 -5.76 24.49
N LEU A 235 -14.11 -6.90 23.92
CA LEU A 235 -12.96 -6.95 23.02
C LEU A 235 -13.15 -6.11 21.77
N ALA A 236 -14.33 -6.17 21.14
CA ALA A 236 -14.64 -5.37 19.97
C ALA A 236 -14.62 -3.87 20.27
N GLN A 237 -15.17 -3.44 21.40
CA GLN A 237 -15.12 -2.05 21.85
C GLN A 237 -13.66 -1.59 22.02
N ARG A 238 -12.80 -2.39 22.66
CA ARG A 238 -11.37 -2.10 22.84
C ARG A 238 -10.64 -2.04 21.50
N TRP A 239 -10.95 -2.94 20.56
CA TRP A 239 -10.29 -2.97 19.26
C TRP A 239 -10.68 -1.80 18.36
N THR A 240 -11.85 -1.21 18.58
CA THR A 240 -12.36 -0.09 17.78
C THR A 240 -12.29 1.28 18.48
N ALA A 241 -11.67 1.34 19.68
CA ALA A 241 -11.59 2.56 20.48
C ALA A 241 -10.59 3.59 19.93
N ASP A 242 -9.65 3.17 19.11
CA ASP A 242 -8.58 4.00 18.56
C ASP A 242 -8.37 3.77 17.05
N GLU A 243 -7.42 4.49 16.46
CA GLU A 243 -7.07 4.45 15.05
C GLU A 243 -6.44 3.13 14.57
N HIS A 244 -6.05 2.24 15.49
CA HIS A 244 -5.38 0.98 15.16
C HIS A 244 -6.37 -0.18 14.87
N ALA A 245 -7.67 0.06 14.84
CA ALA A 245 -8.68 -0.96 14.57
C ALA A 245 -8.38 -1.76 13.27
N ALA A 246 -8.06 -1.07 12.19
CA ALA A 246 -7.72 -1.71 10.92
C ALA A 246 -6.44 -2.56 11.00
N LEU A 247 -5.44 -2.14 11.78
CA LEU A 247 -4.20 -2.88 11.98
C LEU A 247 -4.44 -4.12 12.85
N ARG A 248 -5.27 -4.02 13.89
CA ARG A 248 -5.67 -5.19 14.71
C ARG A 248 -6.37 -6.26 13.86
N LEU A 249 -7.31 -5.85 13.01
CA LEU A 249 -8.00 -6.78 12.09
C LEU A 249 -7.04 -7.42 11.09
N ARG A 250 -6.06 -6.68 10.59
CA ARG A 250 -5.00 -7.22 9.74
C ARG A 250 -4.19 -8.27 10.49
N HIS A 251 -3.71 -7.96 11.71
CA HIS A 251 -2.96 -8.91 12.52
C HIS A 251 -3.77 -10.16 12.85
N ALA A 252 -5.06 -9.99 13.15
CA ALA A 252 -5.96 -11.10 13.42
C ALA A 252 -6.12 -12.01 12.19
N ALA A 253 -6.33 -11.43 10.99
CA ALA A 253 -6.36 -12.17 9.73
C ALA A 253 -5.05 -12.94 9.48
N ASP A 254 -3.92 -12.26 9.67
CA ASP A 254 -2.60 -12.88 9.50
C ASP A 254 -2.31 -14.02 10.49
N LEU A 255 -2.80 -13.92 11.73
CA LEU A 255 -2.72 -14.99 12.72
C LEU A 255 -3.59 -16.20 12.34
N ALA A 256 -4.80 -15.96 11.83
CA ALA A 256 -5.66 -17.05 11.34
C ALA A 256 -5.01 -17.82 10.20
N LEU A 257 -4.39 -17.10 9.25
CA LEU A 257 -3.69 -17.73 8.15
C LEU A 257 -2.42 -18.48 8.62
N ALA A 258 -1.69 -17.93 9.60
CA ALA A 258 -0.54 -18.62 10.20
C ALA A 258 -0.97 -19.94 10.88
N GLN A 259 -2.13 -19.94 11.57
CA GLN A 259 -2.69 -21.16 12.13
C GLN A 259 -3.10 -22.18 11.05
N ALA A 260 -3.64 -21.69 9.92
CA ALA A 260 -4.02 -22.55 8.79
C ALA A 260 -2.80 -23.22 8.14
N THR A 261 -1.67 -22.50 8.04
CA THR A 261 -0.47 -22.98 7.35
C THR A 261 0.51 -23.72 8.29
N GLY A 262 0.51 -23.43 9.58
CA GLY A 262 1.45 -23.99 10.57
C GLY A 262 1.03 -25.32 11.19
N GLY A 263 -0.25 -25.65 11.13
CA GLY A 263 -0.82 -26.84 11.84
C GLY A 263 -0.77 -28.16 11.10
N GLY A 264 -0.02 -28.25 9.98
CA GLY A 264 -0.10 -29.43 9.11
C GLY A 264 -1.52 -29.63 8.57
N LEU A 265 -1.66 -29.86 7.30
CA LEU A 265 -2.94 -29.94 6.53
C LEU A 265 -3.85 -31.14 6.89
N THR A 266 -3.94 -31.52 8.16
CA THR A 266 -4.61 -32.73 8.62
C THR A 266 -6.12 -32.56 8.86
N ASP A 267 -6.62 -31.32 8.97
CA ASP A 267 -8.05 -31.04 9.15
C ASP A 267 -8.58 -30.08 8.07
N PRO A 268 -9.13 -30.61 6.94
CA PRO A 268 -9.67 -29.77 5.86
C PRO A 268 -10.83 -28.87 6.29
N GLU A 269 -11.66 -29.31 7.25
CA GLU A 269 -12.80 -28.53 7.74
C GLU A 269 -12.32 -27.30 8.50
N ARG A 270 -11.32 -27.46 9.35
CA ARG A 270 -10.70 -26.34 10.09
C ARG A 270 -10.00 -25.36 9.15
N LEU A 271 -9.27 -25.85 8.15
CA LEU A 271 -8.66 -25.02 7.12
C LEU A 271 -9.69 -24.15 6.40
N HIS A 272 -10.81 -24.75 5.98
CA HIS A 272 -11.89 -24.03 5.33
C HIS A 272 -12.46 -22.92 6.25
N LYS A 273 -12.67 -23.24 7.53
CA LYS A 273 -13.19 -22.27 8.52
C LYS A 273 -12.21 -21.13 8.78
N LEU A 274 -10.91 -21.41 8.90
CA LEU A 274 -9.88 -20.39 9.06
C LEU A 274 -9.75 -19.51 7.81
N GLY A 275 -9.84 -20.08 6.61
CA GLY A 275 -9.87 -19.33 5.37
C GLY A 275 -11.09 -18.42 5.27
N ALA A 276 -12.28 -18.93 5.56
CA ALA A 276 -13.52 -18.13 5.59
C ALA A 276 -13.44 -17.00 6.63
N TRP A 277 -12.84 -17.25 7.78
CA TRP A 277 -12.63 -16.23 8.81
C TRP A 277 -11.60 -15.18 8.39
N PHE A 278 -10.51 -15.58 7.74
CA PHE A 278 -9.53 -14.67 7.14
C PHE A 278 -10.21 -13.70 6.16
N ASP A 279 -11.06 -14.22 5.27
CA ASP A 279 -11.80 -13.40 4.33
C ASP A 279 -12.80 -12.47 5.04
N ALA A 280 -13.46 -12.96 6.09
CA ALA A 280 -14.37 -12.15 6.91
C ALA A 280 -13.61 -11.01 7.61
N ALA A 281 -12.43 -11.26 8.18
CA ALA A 281 -11.60 -10.25 8.83
C ALA A 281 -11.15 -9.15 7.84
N ASN A 282 -10.77 -9.52 6.63
CA ASN A 282 -10.43 -8.56 5.57
C ASN A 282 -11.64 -7.72 5.13
N ARG A 283 -12.82 -8.34 4.94
CA ARG A 283 -14.06 -7.61 4.65
C ARG A 283 -14.44 -6.65 5.77
N THR A 284 -14.34 -7.09 7.03
CA THR A 284 -14.60 -6.24 8.20
C THR A 284 -13.67 -5.05 8.24
N ARG A 285 -12.38 -5.24 7.94
CA ARG A 285 -11.41 -4.15 7.83
C ARG A 285 -11.80 -3.13 6.75
N ASP A 286 -12.28 -3.59 5.60
CA ASP A 286 -12.71 -2.69 4.52
C ASP A 286 -14.00 -1.92 4.91
N LEU A 287 -14.89 -2.53 5.69
CA LEU A 287 -16.08 -1.88 6.24
C LEU A 287 -15.75 -0.73 7.20
N LEU A 288 -14.60 -0.76 7.90
CA LEU A 288 -14.17 0.36 8.76
C LEU A 288 -14.02 1.70 8.03
N ARG A 289 -13.92 1.67 6.70
CA ARG A 289 -13.86 2.87 5.86
C ARG A 289 -15.24 3.41 5.47
N THR A 290 -16.29 2.73 5.87
CA THR A 290 -17.69 3.08 5.56
C THR A 290 -18.40 3.65 6.78
N THR A 291 -19.69 3.95 6.66
CA THR A 291 -20.54 4.44 7.76
C THR A 291 -21.07 3.32 8.67
N VAL A 292 -20.65 2.09 8.48
CA VAL A 292 -21.05 0.94 9.30
C VAL A 292 -20.51 1.09 10.72
N ARG A 293 -21.27 0.66 11.71
CA ARG A 293 -20.82 0.59 13.10
C ARG A 293 -19.70 -0.44 13.25
N ALA A 294 -18.49 0.07 13.40
CA ALA A 294 -17.26 -0.73 13.46
C ALA A 294 -17.30 -1.77 14.60
N ASP A 295 -17.79 -1.36 15.78
CA ASP A 295 -17.90 -2.22 16.96
C ASP A 295 -18.76 -3.47 16.69
N LEU A 296 -19.92 -3.31 16.04
CA LEU A 296 -20.81 -4.43 15.73
C LEU A 296 -20.21 -5.39 14.71
N ALA A 297 -19.57 -4.87 13.66
CA ALA A 297 -18.91 -5.69 12.65
C ALA A 297 -17.76 -6.52 13.27
N VAL A 298 -17.02 -5.93 14.21
CA VAL A 298 -15.94 -6.64 14.93
C VAL A 298 -16.51 -7.65 15.92
N VAL A 299 -17.62 -7.36 16.60
CA VAL A 299 -18.30 -8.35 17.47
C VAL A 299 -18.67 -9.61 16.68
N GLU A 300 -19.30 -9.45 15.51
CA GLU A 300 -19.70 -10.57 14.65
C GLU A 300 -18.46 -11.43 14.28
N LEU A 301 -17.37 -10.78 13.87
CA LEU A 301 -16.12 -11.45 13.53
C LEU A 301 -15.53 -12.23 14.71
N LEU A 302 -15.50 -11.65 15.92
CA LEU A 302 -14.98 -12.29 17.13
C LEU A 302 -15.83 -13.46 17.60
N LEU A 303 -17.16 -13.37 17.47
CA LEU A 303 -18.06 -14.50 17.73
C LEU A 303 -17.84 -15.65 16.75
N ALA A 304 -17.54 -15.35 15.48
CA ALA A 304 -17.17 -16.36 14.50
C ALA A 304 -15.84 -17.03 14.84
N TRP A 305 -14.85 -16.30 15.42
CA TRP A 305 -13.59 -16.87 15.88
C TRP A 305 -13.76 -17.96 16.92
N ASN A 306 -14.65 -17.76 17.91
CA ASN A 306 -14.98 -18.77 18.90
C ASN A 306 -15.49 -20.06 18.26
N LYS A 307 -16.40 -19.96 17.29
CA LYS A 307 -16.95 -21.12 16.57
C LYS A 307 -15.87 -21.93 15.81
N VAL A 308 -14.86 -21.24 15.26
CA VAL A 308 -13.73 -21.90 14.59
C VAL A 308 -12.88 -22.71 15.56
N ASN A 309 -12.79 -22.29 16.84
CA ASN A 309 -11.89 -22.85 17.84
C ASN A 309 -12.60 -23.70 18.95
N GLU A 310 -13.94 -23.77 19.00
CA GLU A 310 -14.72 -24.47 20.05
C GLU A 310 -14.41 -25.97 20.20
N ARG A 311 -13.99 -26.65 19.13
CA ARG A 311 -13.68 -28.08 19.16
C ARG A 311 -12.32 -28.42 19.81
N HIS A 312 -11.37 -27.48 19.83
CA HIS A 312 -10.05 -27.71 20.45
C HIS A 312 -10.06 -27.59 21.99
N ALA A 313 -10.96 -26.79 22.53
CA ALA A 313 -11.10 -26.66 23.99
C ALA A 313 -11.68 -27.93 24.63
N LYS A 314 -12.43 -28.76 23.90
CA LYS A 314 -12.99 -30.03 24.40
C LYS A 314 -12.04 -31.24 24.26
N GLY A 315 -11.09 -31.21 23.33
CA GLY A 315 -10.14 -32.30 23.09
C GLY A 315 -8.93 -32.31 24.04
N ASN A 316 -8.64 -31.19 24.72
CA ASN A 316 -7.51 -31.06 25.64
C ASN A 316 -7.91 -31.26 27.14
N ARG A 317 -9.14 -31.66 27.40
CA ARG A 317 -9.68 -31.97 28.74
C ARG A 317 -10.04 -33.46 28.96
N ALA A 318 -9.61 -34.33 28.04
CA ALA A 318 -9.78 -35.77 28.16
C ALA A 318 -8.42 -36.46 28.44
#